data_c8b4f1298efeb75172df0b7d455faa7a
#
_entry.id   c8b4f1298efeb75172df0b7d455faa7a
#
_cell.length_a   1.000
_cell.length_b   1.000
_cell.length_c   1.000
_cell.angle_alpha   90.00
_cell.angle_beta   90.00
_cell.angle_gamma   90.00
#
_symmetry.space_group_name_H-M   'P 1'
#
loop_
_entity.id
_entity.type
_entity.pdbx_description
1 polymer ?
#
loop_
_entity_poly.entity_id
_entity_poly.type
_entity_poly.pdbx_seq_one_letter_code
_entity_poly.pdbx_strand_id
1 'polypeptide(L)'
;MKALAKIFGFVALTMLSTFANAQDRSQTRSMVISRGGIVAAESPLAAQAGVRILETGGNAIDAAIATNAMMGVVEPMMNGMGGDLFAIVYDAKSGRLYGLNASGWAPKGMTIEYLHKLGLLEMPQQGVNSIIVPGAVDGWQKLAERFGRKKLADDLAPSIRTAEEGFPVPEWDAAYWSASVNDLRTNAAAASTYLPK
;
A
#
# COMPACT_ATOMS: atom_id res chain seq x y z
N MET A 1 24.82 59.04 19.59
CA MET A 1 24.63 57.93 20.52
C MET A 1 23.23 57.27 20.44
N LYS A 2 22.11 57.99 20.44
CA LYS A 2 20.74 57.38 20.41
C LYS A 2 20.41 56.64 19.09
N ALA A 3 20.96 57.04 17.96
CA ALA A 3 20.73 56.35 16.65
C ALA A 3 21.52 55.03 16.56
N LEU A 4 22.75 54.97 17.06
CA LEU A 4 23.57 53.77 17.05
C LEU A 4 22.97 52.68 17.94
N ALA A 5 22.39 53.02 19.09
CA ALA A 5 21.71 52.09 20.00
C ALA A 5 20.45 51.45 19.38
N LYS A 6 19.70 52.20 18.54
CA LYS A 6 18.55 51.69 17.82
C LYS A 6 18.93 50.73 16.70
N ILE A 7 20.04 50.97 15.99
CA ILE A 7 20.55 50.07 14.94
C ILE A 7 21.08 48.79 15.57
N PHE A 8 21.80 48.87 16.68
CA PHE A 8 22.26 47.65 17.39
C PHE A 8 21.14 46.83 17.94
N GLY A 9 20.07 47.45 18.47
CA GLY A 9 18.86 46.75 18.94
C GLY A 9 18.10 46.07 17.81
N PHE A 10 18.03 46.66 16.63
CA PHE A 10 17.35 46.07 15.46
C PHE A 10 18.14 44.90 14.87
N VAL A 11 19.48 45.03 14.79
CA VAL A 11 20.37 43.95 14.32
C VAL A 11 20.37 42.77 15.30
N ALA A 12 20.35 43.02 16.61
CA ALA A 12 20.25 41.96 17.61
C ALA A 12 18.90 41.23 17.56
N LEU A 13 17.79 41.93 17.30
CA LEU A 13 16.47 41.34 17.17
C LEU A 13 16.33 40.49 15.89
N THR A 14 16.95 40.92 14.79
CA THR A 14 16.97 40.12 13.54
C THR A 14 17.89 38.92 13.64
N MET A 15 18.97 38.97 14.40
CA MET A 15 19.84 37.80 14.64
C MET A 15 19.18 36.78 15.58
N LEU A 16 18.34 37.17 16.54
CA LEU A 16 17.59 36.21 17.37
C LEU A 16 16.52 35.44 16.59
N SER A 17 15.97 36.04 15.52
CA SER A 17 14.96 35.34 14.69
C SER A 17 15.54 34.27 13.78
N THR A 18 16.86 34.27 13.53
CA THR A 18 17.51 33.22 12.71
C THR A 18 17.80 31.95 13.48
N PHE A 19 17.76 31.96 14.81
CA PHE A 19 17.91 30.74 15.63
C PHE A 19 16.59 30.05 15.93
N ALA A 20 15.44 30.59 15.52
CA ALA A 20 14.12 30.00 15.74
C ALA A 20 13.74 28.92 14.73
N ASN A 21 14.61 28.58 13.77
CA ASN A 21 14.38 27.51 12.78
C ASN A 21 14.94 26.17 13.21
N ALA A 22 14.97 25.91 14.49
CA ALA A 22 15.68 24.75 15.03
C ALA A 22 14.91 23.43 14.97
N GLN A 23 13.77 23.38 14.33
CA GLN A 23 13.09 22.08 14.18
C GLN A 23 12.66 21.89 12.72
N ASP A 24 13.36 21.00 12.02
CA ASP A 24 12.90 20.52 10.74
C ASP A 24 11.54 19.84 10.94
N ARG A 25 10.46 20.54 10.55
CA ARG A 25 9.10 20.05 10.57
C ARG A 25 8.68 19.50 9.23
N SER A 26 9.61 19.02 8.42
CA SER A 26 9.34 18.34 7.17
C SER A 26 8.51 17.07 7.38
N GLN A 27 8.51 16.52 8.60
CA GLN A 27 7.67 15.39 9.01
C GLN A 27 6.40 15.88 9.74
N THR A 28 5.26 15.40 9.29
CA THR A 28 3.94 15.75 9.88
C THR A 28 3.65 15.04 11.21
N ARG A 29 4.44 14.03 11.57
CA ARG A 29 4.28 13.27 12.82
C ARG A 29 5.63 12.84 13.40
N SER A 30 5.65 12.48 14.68
CA SER A 30 6.81 11.89 15.33
C SER A 30 7.18 10.53 14.72
N MET A 31 8.46 10.20 14.77
CA MET A 31 8.95 8.88 14.40
C MET A 31 8.33 7.80 15.28
N VAL A 32 7.86 6.73 14.66
CA VAL A 32 7.37 5.55 15.38
C VAL A 32 8.55 4.69 15.80
N ILE A 33 8.65 4.41 17.08
CA ILE A 33 9.66 3.53 17.66
C ILE A 33 8.94 2.36 18.35
N SER A 34 9.34 1.13 18.03
CA SER A 34 8.75 -0.08 18.62
C SER A 34 9.82 -1.10 18.95
N ARG A 35 9.58 -1.87 20.03
CA ARG A 35 10.41 -3.02 20.42
C ARG A 35 9.92 -4.33 19.82
N GLY A 36 8.67 -4.39 19.40
CA GLY A 36 8.01 -5.60 18.92
C GLY A 36 7.95 -5.75 17.40
N GLY A 37 8.37 -4.73 16.67
CA GLY A 37 8.30 -4.67 15.21
C GLY A 37 7.51 -3.46 14.74
N ILE A 38 7.60 -3.17 13.45
CA ILE A 38 6.92 -2.03 12.80
C ILE A 38 6.27 -2.53 11.52
N VAL A 39 5.06 -2.04 11.27
CA VAL A 39 4.36 -2.21 10.01
C VAL A 39 4.12 -0.82 9.42
N ALA A 40 4.43 -0.65 8.14
CA ALA A 40 4.16 0.56 7.40
C ALA A 40 3.34 0.23 6.15
N ALA A 41 2.25 0.93 5.96
CA ALA A 41 1.37 0.85 4.79
C ALA A 41 0.75 2.22 4.57
N GLU A 42 0.21 2.45 3.38
CA GLU A 42 -0.50 3.68 3.05
C GLU A 42 -1.75 3.83 3.93
N SER A 43 -2.56 2.78 4.03
CA SER A 43 -3.73 2.76 4.90
C SER A 43 -3.38 2.45 6.36
N PRO A 44 -3.81 3.30 7.32
CA PRO A 44 -3.69 3.00 8.74
C PRO A 44 -4.40 1.70 9.15
N LEU A 45 -5.54 1.36 8.53
CA LEU A 45 -6.27 0.11 8.80
C LEU A 45 -5.42 -1.11 8.39
N ALA A 46 -4.74 -1.03 7.25
CA ALA A 46 -3.85 -2.08 6.79
C ALA A 46 -2.63 -2.24 7.72
N ALA A 47 -2.02 -1.12 8.14
CA ALA A 47 -0.93 -1.16 9.10
C ALA A 47 -1.37 -1.78 10.44
N GLN A 48 -2.56 -1.44 10.94
CA GLN A 48 -3.12 -2.03 12.15
C GLN A 48 -3.36 -3.55 12.03
N ALA A 49 -3.83 -4.02 10.87
CA ALA A 49 -3.98 -5.47 10.64
C ALA A 49 -2.64 -6.20 10.81
N GLY A 50 -1.58 -5.70 10.18
CA GLY A 50 -0.25 -6.27 10.33
C GLY A 50 0.30 -6.21 11.75
N VAL A 51 0.09 -5.10 12.47
CA VAL A 51 0.49 -4.97 13.89
C VAL A 51 -0.22 -6.02 14.76
N ARG A 52 -1.51 -6.25 14.58
CA ARG A 52 -2.26 -7.28 15.30
C ARG A 52 -1.71 -8.69 15.05
N ILE A 53 -1.27 -8.98 13.84
CA ILE A 53 -0.62 -10.25 13.53
C ILE A 53 0.69 -10.39 14.31
N LEU A 54 1.52 -9.34 14.39
CA LEU A 54 2.74 -9.36 15.21
C LEU A 54 2.42 -9.58 16.69
N GLU A 55 1.44 -8.87 17.24
CA GLU A 55 1.02 -8.98 18.65
C GLU A 55 0.50 -10.37 19.02
N THR A 56 -0.08 -11.08 18.06
CA THR A 56 -0.62 -12.44 18.25
C THR A 56 0.36 -13.56 17.89
N GLY A 57 1.65 -13.25 17.77
CA GLY A 57 2.74 -14.21 17.61
C GLY A 57 3.14 -14.52 16.16
N GLY A 58 2.55 -13.82 15.17
CA GLY A 58 3.03 -13.85 13.80
C GLY A 58 4.40 -13.17 13.66
N ASN A 59 5.03 -13.38 12.54
CA ASN A 59 6.29 -12.72 12.20
C ASN A 59 6.07 -11.61 11.14
N ALA A 60 7.15 -11.02 10.64
CA ALA A 60 7.08 -9.95 9.66
C ALA A 60 6.42 -10.38 8.33
N ILE A 61 6.50 -11.65 7.96
CA ILE A 61 5.88 -12.18 6.73
C ILE A 61 4.38 -12.31 6.91
N ASP A 62 3.93 -12.90 8.02
CA ASP A 62 2.51 -13.00 8.37
C ASP A 62 1.88 -11.59 8.43
N ALA A 63 2.59 -10.64 9.07
CA ALA A 63 2.16 -9.25 9.14
C ALA A 63 2.07 -8.58 7.77
N ALA A 64 3.04 -8.82 6.88
CA ALA A 64 3.04 -8.27 5.53
C ALA A 64 1.89 -8.82 4.68
N ILE A 65 1.59 -10.12 4.79
CA ILE A 65 0.44 -10.76 4.11
C ILE A 65 -0.87 -10.13 4.60
N ALA A 66 -1.07 -10.04 5.91
CA ALA A 66 -2.28 -9.46 6.49
C ALA A 66 -2.46 -7.99 6.09
N THR A 67 -1.36 -7.22 6.08
CA THR A 67 -1.36 -5.82 5.64
C THR A 67 -1.75 -5.71 4.17
N ASN A 68 -1.13 -6.50 3.30
CA ASN A 68 -1.39 -6.47 1.87
C ASN A 68 -2.82 -6.94 1.54
N ALA A 69 -3.32 -7.97 2.20
CA ALA A 69 -4.70 -8.42 2.05
C ALA A 69 -5.71 -7.35 2.52
N MET A 70 -5.41 -6.64 3.62
CA MET A 70 -6.24 -5.54 4.10
C MET A 70 -6.26 -4.37 3.11
N MET A 71 -5.12 -4.03 2.49
CA MET A 71 -5.07 -3.01 1.43
C MET A 71 -6.05 -3.32 0.30
N GLY A 72 -6.18 -4.59 -0.10
CA GLY A 72 -7.14 -5.00 -1.14
C GLY A 72 -8.61 -4.81 -0.76
N VAL A 73 -8.91 -4.70 0.54
CA VAL A 73 -10.27 -4.41 1.04
C VAL A 73 -10.50 -2.90 1.17
N VAL A 74 -9.54 -2.19 1.77
CA VAL A 74 -9.73 -0.77 2.13
C VAL A 74 -9.34 0.19 1.01
N GLU A 75 -8.49 -0.24 0.08
CA GLU A 75 -8.05 0.53 -1.09
C GLU A 75 -8.13 -0.31 -2.38
N PRO A 76 -9.32 -0.78 -2.77
CA PRO A 76 -9.49 -1.71 -3.90
C PRO A 76 -9.11 -1.11 -5.25
N MET A 77 -8.99 0.21 -5.36
CA MET A 77 -8.51 0.89 -6.56
C MET A 77 -6.98 0.76 -6.75
N MET A 78 -6.23 0.48 -5.69
CA MET A 78 -4.75 0.43 -5.70
C MET A 78 -4.21 -0.98 -5.51
N ASN A 79 -4.98 -1.89 -4.92
CA ASN A 79 -4.52 -3.25 -4.58
C ASN A 79 -5.67 -4.26 -4.70
N GLY A 80 -5.32 -5.53 -4.95
CA GLY A 80 -6.34 -6.59 -4.99
C GLY A 80 -5.78 -7.98 -5.30
N MET A 81 -6.58 -8.99 -4.98
CA MET A 81 -6.26 -10.41 -5.19
C MET A 81 -6.15 -10.79 -6.68
N GLY A 82 -6.73 -10.01 -7.56
CA GLY A 82 -6.72 -10.23 -9.02
C GLY A 82 -5.44 -9.75 -9.72
N GLY A 83 -4.52 -9.16 -8.99
CA GLY A 83 -3.29 -8.59 -9.50
C GLY A 83 -2.05 -9.44 -9.25
N ASP A 84 -0.94 -8.75 -9.19
CA ASP A 84 0.40 -9.28 -8.99
C ASP A 84 0.94 -8.97 -7.59
N LEU A 85 2.06 -9.60 -7.26
CA LEU A 85 2.77 -9.38 -6.01
C LEU A 85 4.26 -9.54 -6.20
N PHE A 86 5.02 -8.60 -5.64
CA PHE A 86 6.46 -8.71 -5.48
C PHE A 86 6.82 -8.61 -4.00
N ALA A 87 7.79 -9.39 -3.57
CA ALA A 87 8.29 -9.33 -2.20
C ALA A 87 9.81 -9.44 -2.15
N ILE A 88 10.39 -8.69 -1.20
CA ILE A 88 11.79 -8.84 -0.79
C ILE A 88 11.78 -9.17 0.69
N VAL A 89 12.40 -10.30 1.04
CA VAL A 89 12.47 -10.82 2.41
C VAL A 89 13.91 -10.89 2.85
N TYR A 90 14.25 -10.18 3.91
CA TYR A 90 15.51 -10.37 4.62
C TYR A 90 15.29 -11.32 5.80
N ASP A 91 15.93 -12.48 5.76
CA ASP A 91 15.92 -13.43 6.86
C ASP A 91 17.12 -13.17 7.77
N ALA A 92 16.86 -12.53 8.90
CA ALA A 92 17.89 -12.19 9.87
C ALA A 92 18.61 -13.41 10.47
N LYS A 93 17.96 -14.58 10.51
CA LYS A 93 18.56 -15.80 11.04
C LYS A 93 19.66 -16.36 10.14
N SER A 94 19.43 -16.34 8.84
CA SER A 94 20.41 -16.79 7.84
C SER A 94 21.29 -15.66 7.28
N GLY A 95 20.94 -14.40 7.53
CA GLY A 95 21.57 -13.22 6.93
C GLY A 95 21.33 -13.09 5.42
N ARG A 96 20.33 -13.77 4.87
CA ARG A 96 20.09 -13.85 3.42
C ARG A 96 18.90 -13.01 2.99
N LEU A 97 19.01 -12.48 1.78
CA LEU A 97 17.95 -11.78 1.07
C LEU A 97 17.31 -12.72 0.06
N TYR A 98 15.98 -12.71 0.01
CA TYR A 98 15.17 -13.47 -0.94
C TYR A 98 14.23 -12.54 -1.69
N GLY A 99 14.09 -12.77 -3.00
CA GLY A 99 13.10 -12.12 -3.84
C GLY A 99 12.00 -13.10 -4.24
N LEU A 100 10.77 -12.63 -4.30
CA LEU A 100 9.64 -13.32 -4.89
C LEU A 100 9.05 -12.44 -5.99
N ASN A 101 8.88 -13.02 -7.17
CA ASN A 101 8.05 -12.48 -8.24
C ASN A 101 6.82 -13.38 -8.36
N ALA A 102 5.68 -12.87 -7.99
CA ALA A 102 4.37 -13.47 -8.14
C ALA A 102 3.46 -12.54 -8.96
N SER A 103 3.98 -11.98 -10.04
CA SER A 103 3.22 -11.12 -10.94
C SER A 103 2.21 -11.88 -11.80
N GLY A 104 2.33 -13.20 -11.87
CA GLY A 104 1.53 -14.03 -12.77
C GLY A 104 2.05 -14.00 -14.20
N TRP A 105 1.46 -14.80 -15.05
CA TRP A 105 1.85 -14.96 -16.45
C TRP A 105 0.89 -14.21 -17.37
N ALA A 106 1.40 -13.69 -18.47
CA ALA A 106 0.54 -13.28 -19.55
C ALA A 106 -0.21 -14.52 -20.11
N PRO A 107 -1.48 -14.40 -20.49
CA PRO A 107 -2.19 -15.48 -21.18
C PRO A 107 -1.45 -15.94 -22.43
N LYS A 108 -1.39 -17.25 -22.69
CA LYS A 108 -0.64 -17.80 -23.83
C LYS A 108 -1.02 -17.22 -25.19
N GLY A 109 -2.28 -16.81 -25.33
CA GLY A 109 -2.77 -16.18 -26.56
C GLY A 109 -2.43 -14.69 -26.71
N MET A 110 -1.92 -14.07 -25.65
CA MET A 110 -1.57 -12.64 -25.66
C MET A 110 -0.13 -12.48 -26.17
N THR A 111 0.00 -12.44 -27.48
CA THR A 111 1.28 -12.20 -28.17
C THR A 111 1.34 -10.79 -28.72
N ILE A 112 2.52 -10.34 -29.06
CA ILE A 112 2.73 -9.03 -29.73
C ILE A 112 1.93 -8.97 -31.02
N GLU A 113 1.92 -10.04 -31.80
CA GLU A 113 1.17 -10.13 -33.07
C GLU A 113 -0.34 -10.04 -32.85
N TYR A 114 -0.85 -10.63 -31.76
CA TYR A 114 -2.26 -10.50 -31.39
C TYR A 114 -2.60 -9.06 -31.06
N LEU A 115 -1.81 -8.38 -30.24
CA LEU A 115 -2.04 -6.98 -29.87
C LEU A 115 -1.94 -6.06 -31.10
N HIS A 116 -0.95 -6.25 -31.98
CA HIS A 116 -0.82 -5.49 -33.21
C HIS A 116 -2.00 -5.69 -34.15
N LYS A 117 -2.59 -6.89 -34.23
CA LYS A 117 -3.82 -7.14 -35.02
C LYS A 117 -5.02 -6.36 -34.47
N LEU A 118 -5.03 -6.03 -33.19
CA LEU A 118 -6.03 -5.18 -32.56
C LEU A 118 -5.74 -3.67 -32.70
N GLY A 119 -4.63 -3.31 -33.38
CA GLY A 119 -4.17 -1.92 -33.50
C GLY A 119 -3.50 -1.36 -32.24
N LEU A 120 -3.16 -2.21 -31.29
CA LEU A 120 -2.50 -1.83 -30.05
C LEU A 120 -0.99 -1.89 -30.22
N LEU A 121 -0.32 -0.75 -30.18
CA LEU A 121 1.14 -0.63 -30.25
C LEU A 121 1.81 -0.65 -28.87
N GLU A 122 1.04 -0.48 -27.82
CA GLU A 122 1.42 -0.52 -26.39
C GLU A 122 0.33 -1.23 -25.60
N MET A 123 0.67 -1.69 -24.39
CA MET A 123 -0.29 -2.34 -23.51
C MET A 123 -1.37 -1.34 -23.09
N PRO A 124 -2.65 -1.66 -23.26
CA PRO A 124 -3.71 -0.80 -22.76
C PRO A 124 -3.69 -0.78 -21.22
N GLN A 125 -4.04 0.36 -20.64
CA GLN A 125 -4.14 0.47 -19.18
C GLN A 125 -5.45 -0.09 -18.63
N GLN A 126 -6.44 -0.31 -19.49
CA GLN A 126 -7.77 -0.77 -19.10
C GLN A 126 -8.26 -1.87 -20.04
N GLY A 127 -9.20 -2.66 -19.55
CA GLY A 127 -9.87 -3.70 -20.32
C GLY A 127 -9.16 -5.06 -20.24
N VAL A 128 -9.74 -6.05 -20.92
CA VAL A 128 -9.33 -7.46 -20.81
C VAL A 128 -7.88 -7.71 -21.22
N ASN A 129 -7.34 -6.91 -22.13
CA ASN A 129 -5.97 -7.10 -22.62
C ASN A 129 -4.89 -6.59 -21.64
N SER A 130 -5.27 -5.89 -20.56
CA SER A 130 -4.35 -5.50 -19.50
C SER A 130 -4.29 -6.48 -18.32
N ILE A 131 -5.13 -7.54 -18.36
CA ILE A 131 -5.26 -8.49 -17.25
C ILE A 131 -4.25 -9.63 -17.43
N ILE A 132 -3.49 -9.90 -16.38
CA ILE A 132 -2.60 -11.07 -16.26
C ILE A 132 -3.34 -12.23 -15.55
N VAL A 133 -2.76 -13.42 -15.58
CA VAL A 133 -3.18 -14.51 -14.69
C VAL A 133 -2.85 -14.09 -13.25
N PRO A 134 -3.83 -14.01 -12.33
CA PRO A 134 -3.59 -13.50 -10.98
C PRO A 134 -2.53 -14.31 -10.23
N GLY A 135 -1.54 -13.60 -9.66
CA GLY A 135 -0.43 -14.23 -8.93
C GLY A 135 -0.38 -13.85 -7.44
N ALA A 136 -1.06 -12.81 -7.00
CA ALA A 136 -0.95 -12.28 -5.65
C ALA A 136 -1.25 -13.31 -4.56
N VAL A 137 -2.33 -14.09 -4.71
CA VAL A 137 -2.75 -15.10 -3.72
C VAL A 137 -1.76 -16.27 -3.65
N ASP A 138 -1.23 -16.73 -4.80
CA ASP A 138 -0.15 -17.73 -4.82
C ASP A 138 1.11 -17.18 -4.14
N GLY A 139 1.40 -15.90 -4.35
CA GLY A 139 2.49 -15.20 -3.65
C GLY A 139 2.33 -15.20 -2.14
N TRP A 140 1.14 -14.90 -1.62
CA TRP A 140 0.86 -15.00 -0.18
C TRP A 140 1.07 -16.40 0.35
N GLN A 141 0.54 -17.41 -0.37
CA GLN A 141 0.70 -18.81 0.02
C GLN A 141 2.19 -19.21 0.07
N LYS A 142 2.96 -18.87 -0.96
CA LYS A 142 4.42 -19.17 -1.01
C LYS A 142 5.20 -18.48 0.10
N LEU A 143 4.87 -17.23 0.41
CA LEU A 143 5.49 -16.50 1.51
C LEU A 143 5.16 -17.13 2.87
N ALA A 144 3.87 -17.45 3.10
CA ALA A 144 3.42 -18.10 4.34
C ALA A 144 4.07 -19.47 4.53
N GLU A 145 4.08 -20.33 3.50
CA GLU A 145 4.69 -21.67 3.55
C GLU A 145 6.18 -21.63 3.86
N ARG A 146 6.91 -20.68 3.29
CA ARG A 146 8.37 -20.63 3.41
C ARG A 146 8.85 -19.90 4.63
N PHE A 147 8.22 -18.84 5.03
CA PHE A 147 8.72 -17.91 6.03
C PHE A 147 7.72 -17.59 7.14
N GLY A 148 6.43 -17.89 6.94
CA GLY A 148 5.37 -17.59 7.90
C GLY A 148 5.47 -18.44 9.17
N ARG A 149 4.80 -18.00 10.21
CA ARG A 149 4.57 -18.70 11.47
C ARG A 149 3.12 -19.07 11.68
N LYS A 150 2.23 -18.35 11.03
CA LYS A 150 0.79 -18.54 11.10
C LYS A 150 0.28 -19.28 9.85
N LYS A 151 -0.96 -19.72 9.91
CA LYS A 151 -1.66 -20.21 8.72
C LYS A 151 -2.16 -19.02 7.91
N LEU A 152 -2.16 -19.12 6.60
CA LEU A 152 -2.68 -18.07 5.73
C LEU A 152 -4.09 -17.61 6.13
N ALA A 153 -4.95 -18.53 6.58
CA ALA A 153 -6.29 -18.20 7.07
C ALA A 153 -6.29 -17.24 8.27
N ASP A 154 -5.31 -17.39 9.17
CA ASP A 154 -5.18 -16.49 10.32
C ASP A 154 -4.71 -15.09 9.89
N ASP A 155 -3.82 -15.01 8.89
CA ASP A 155 -3.33 -13.76 8.33
C ASP A 155 -4.43 -13.01 7.55
N LEU A 156 -5.32 -13.74 6.87
CA LEU A 156 -6.43 -13.17 6.13
C LEU A 156 -7.65 -12.80 6.99
N ALA A 157 -7.76 -13.34 8.20
CA ALA A 157 -8.92 -13.15 9.07
C ALA A 157 -9.27 -11.66 9.36
N PRO A 158 -8.30 -10.74 9.58
CA PRO A 158 -8.61 -9.32 9.76
C PRO A 158 -9.28 -8.71 8.53
N SER A 159 -8.79 -9.03 7.33
CA SER A 159 -9.32 -8.51 6.06
C SER A 159 -10.71 -9.05 5.77
N ILE A 160 -10.94 -10.35 6.01
CA ILE A 160 -12.25 -11.00 5.85
C ILE A 160 -13.27 -10.32 6.75
N ARG A 161 -12.94 -10.12 8.04
CA ARG A 161 -13.83 -9.45 8.98
C ARG A 161 -14.15 -8.02 8.55
N THR A 162 -13.16 -7.26 8.11
CA THR A 162 -13.36 -5.89 7.63
C THR A 162 -14.25 -5.85 6.39
N ALA A 163 -14.13 -6.84 5.49
CA ALA A 163 -15.00 -6.95 4.32
C ALA A 163 -16.46 -7.31 4.71
N GLU A 164 -16.66 -8.12 5.75
CA GLU A 164 -17.98 -8.51 6.24
C GLU A 164 -18.68 -7.40 7.03
N GLU A 165 -17.94 -6.73 7.90
CA GLU A 165 -18.47 -5.70 8.82
C GLU A 165 -18.51 -4.30 8.20
N GLY A 166 -17.73 -4.07 7.12
CA GLY A 166 -17.51 -2.75 6.55
C GLY A 166 -16.49 -1.94 7.34
N PHE A 167 -16.12 -0.78 6.79
CA PHE A 167 -15.17 0.14 7.40
C PHE A 167 -15.51 1.60 7.03
N PRO A 168 -15.14 2.59 7.86
CA PRO A 168 -15.26 3.99 7.48
C PRO A 168 -14.25 4.31 6.36
N VAL A 169 -14.76 4.77 5.22
CA VAL A 169 -13.95 5.13 4.05
C VAL A 169 -13.25 6.46 4.32
N PRO A 170 -11.91 6.52 4.24
CA PRO A 170 -11.15 7.76 4.38
C PRO A 170 -11.43 8.76 3.26
N GLU A 171 -11.16 10.04 3.50
CA GLU A 171 -11.41 11.12 2.54
C GLU A 171 -10.67 10.92 1.21
N TRP A 172 -9.43 10.44 1.26
CA TRP A 172 -8.63 10.16 0.07
C TRP A 172 -9.23 9.06 -0.79
N ASP A 173 -9.63 7.95 -0.17
CA ASP A 173 -10.25 6.82 -0.87
C ASP A 173 -11.57 7.24 -1.49
N ALA A 174 -12.37 8.05 -0.78
CA ALA A 174 -13.60 8.62 -1.31
C ALA A 174 -13.35 9.52 -2.53
N ALA A 175 -12.27 10.31 -2.51
CA ALA A 175 -11.88 11.18 -3.62
C ALA A 175 -11.45 10.36 -4.86
N TYR A 176 -10.59 9.35 -4.69
CA TYR A 176 -10.18 8.44 -5.77
C TYR A 176 -11.37 7.67 -6.35
N TRP A 177 -12.26 7.19 -5.50
CA TRP A 177 -13.48 6.50 -5.93
C TRP A 177 -14.35 7.42 -6.79
N SER A 178 -14.56 8.63 -6.32
CA SER A 178 -15.33 9.64 -7.06
C SER A 178 -14.71 9.97 -8.41
N ALA A 179 -13.39 10.05 -8.50
CA ALA A 179 -12.68 10.28 -9.76
C ALA A 179 -12.83 9.09 -10.75
N SER A 180 -12.99 7.87 -10.24
CA SER A 180 -13.10 6.65 -11.04
C SER A 180 -14.53 6.32 -11.50
N VAL A 181 -15.54 7.08 -11.11
CA VAL A 181 -16.96 6.78 -11.40
C VAL A 181 -17.24 6.62 -12.88
N ASN A 182 -16.66 7.47 -13.74
CA ASN A 182 -16.89 7.41 -15.18
C ASN A 182 -16.30 6.13 -15.79
N ASP A 183 -15.12 5.71 -15.35
CA ASP A 183 -14.47 4.48 -15.80
C ASP A 183 -15.25 3.25 -15.34
N LEU A 184 -15.69 3.22 -14.07
CA LEU A 184 -16.50 2.15 -13.52
C LEU A 184 -17.84 1.99 -14.27
N ARG A 185 -18.44 3.07 -14.76
CA ARG A 185 -19.69 3.03 -15.55
C ARG A 185 -19.53 2.40 -16.93
N THR A 186 -18.32 2.31 -17.46
CA THR A 186 -18.07 1.68 -18.77
C THR A 186 -18.28 0.16 -18.74
N ASN A 187 -18.28 -0.45 -17.55
CA ASN A 187 -18.49 -1.88 -17.36
C ASN A 187 -19.66 -2.11 -16.40
N ALA A 188 -20.72 -2.79 -16.85
CA ALA A 188 -21.95 -2.99 -16.09
C ALA A 188 -21.70 -3.77 -14.75
N ALA A 189 -20.80 -4.76 -14.76
CA ALA A 189 -20.47 -5.52 -13.55
C ALA A 189 -19.70 -4.66 -12.55
N ALA A 190 -18.74 -3.86 -13.01
CA ALA A 190 -18.02 -2.91 -12.16
C ALA A 190 -18.98 -1.86 -11.58
N ALA A 191 -19.85 -1.28 -12.41
CA ALA A 191 -20.84 -0.31 -11.96
C ALA A 191 -21.78 -0.90 -10.89
N SER A 192 -22.28 -2.11 -11.08
CA SER A 192 -23.18 -2.75 -10.11
C SER A 192 -22.51 -3.10 -8.79
N THR A 193 -21.20 -3.34 -8.81
CA THR A 193 -20.43 -3.73 -7.61
C THR A 193 -19.93 -2.51 -6.82
N TYR A 194 -19.42 -1.50 -7.53
CA TYR A 194 -18.64 -0.43 -6.90
C TYR A 194 -19.36 0.94 -6.86
N LEU A 195 -20.45 1.13 -7.59
CA LEU A 195 -21.16 2.38 -7.52
C LEU A 195 -22.41 2.27 -6.63
N PRO A 196 -22.62 3.20 -5.70
CA PRO A 196 -23.81 3.21 -4.87
C PRO A 196 -25.08 3.32 -5.76
N LYS A 197 -26.15 2.66 -5.31
CA LYS A 197 -27.47 2.73 -5.95
C LYS A 197 -28.16 4.03 -5.62
#